data_55f459ae2f004306e7938c7bcf5738c4
#
_entry.id   55f459ae2f004306e7938c7bcf5738c4
#
_cell.length_a   1.000
_cell.length_b   1.000
_cell.length_c   1.000
_cell.angle_alpha   90.00
_cell.angle_beta   90.00
_cell.angle_gamma   90.00
#
_symmetry.space_group_name_H-M   'P 1'
#
loop_
_entity.id
_entity.type
_entity.pdbx_description
1 polymer ?
#
loop_
_entity_poly.entity_id
_entity_poly.type
_entity_poly.pdbx_seq_one_letter_code
_entity_poly.pdbx_strand_id
1 'polypeptide(L)'
;MKYEHITEGRFIDRPNRFIAHVEINGQVETVHVKNTGRCRELLVPGTQVFLEKSSNPARKTAYDLICVNKKDRGLINMDSQIPNKAALEWVKAGHLFPEKVQVTPEKTYGNSRFDLYVCSEKRKAFIEVKGVTLESDNIARFPDAPTERGVKHLKELIHCMQEGYEAYLLLVIQMKGVDRFEPNWETHREFGETLQEAKKAGVHILAYDCLVEPDRMEIQDPVPVCLASDWK
;
A
#
# COMPACT_ATOMS: atom_id res chain seq x y z
N MET A 1 11.97 4.15 -4.06
CA MET A 1 11.32 3.88 -5.36
C MET A 1 11.04 5.18 -6.08
N LYS A 2 11.43 5.29 -7.37
CA LYS A 2 11.34 6.53 -8.16
C LYS A 2 10.55 6.29 -9.46
N TYR A 3 9.79 7.30 -9.89
CA TYR A 3 9.10 7.37 -11.17
C TYR A 3 9.86 8.28 -12.13
N GLU A 4 9.59 8.16 -13.43
CA GLU A 4 10.19 8.97 -14.47
C GLU A 4 9.11 9.78 -15.22
N HIS A 5 9.52 10.89 -15.84
CA HIS A 5 8.62 11.70 -16.70
C HIS A 5 7.31 12.12 -16.05
N ILE A 6 7.40 12.75 -14.88
CA ILE A 6 6.22 13.21 -14.12
C ILE A 6 5.62 14.47 -14.77
N THR A 7 4.30 14.46 -14.83
CA THR A 7 3.48 15.57 -15.29
C THR A 7 2.39 15.89 -14.27
N GLU A 8 2.15 17.16 -14.01
CA GLU A 8 1.04 17.61 -13.16
C GLU A 8 -0.25 17.73 -13.98
N GLY A 9 -1.40 17.48 -13.35
CA GLY A 9 -2.71 17.67 -13.93
C GLY A 9 -3.79 17.95 -12.87
N ARG A 10 -5.00 18.20 -13.34
CA ARG A 10 -6.19 18.37 -12.49
C ARG A 10 -7.18 17.25 -12.77
N PHE A 11 -7.55 16.53 -11.70
CA PHE A 11 -8.53 15.44 -11.80
C PHE A 11 -9.90 15.99 -12.18
N ILE A 12 -10.58 15.35 -13.14
CA ILE A 12 -11.93 15.70 -13.59
C ILE A 12 -12.93 14.68 -13.05
N ASP A 13 -12.83 13.43 -13.51
CA ASP A 13 -13.69 12.33 -13.06
C ASP A 13 -13.03 10.96 -13.22
N ARG A 14 -13.71 9.92 -12.71
CA ARG A 14 -13.28 8.53 -12.80
C ARG A 14 -14.47 7.66 -13.28
N PRO A 15 -14.62 7.46 -14.60
CA PRO A 15 -15.74 6.71 -15.19
C PRO A 15 -15.78 5.25 -14.73
N ASN A 16 -14.63 4.65 -14.46
CA ASN A 16 -14.51 3.29 -13.93
C ASN A 16 -13.21 3.13 -13.10
N ARG A 17 -13.00 1.95 -12.51
CA ARG A 17 -11.85 1.71 -11.62
C ARG A 17 -10.47 1.76 -12.29
N PHE A 18 -10.39 1.75 -13.60
CA PHE A 18 -9.12 1.73 -14.33
C PHE A 18 -8.79 3.01 -15.06
N ILE A 19 -9.80 3.88 -15.30
CA ILE A 19 -9.69 5.08 -16.12
C ILE A 19 -10.12 6.30 -15.34
N ALA A 20 -9.37 7.39 -15.51
CA ALA A 20 -9.74 8.73 -15.09
C ALA A 20 -9.57 9.71 -16.23
N HIS A 21 -10.29 10.84 -16.17
CA HIS A 21 -10.04 12.01 -17.01
C HIS A 21 -9.30 13.06 -16.18
N VAL A 22 -8.24 13.60 -16.77
CA VAL A 22 -7.37 14.60 -16.13
C VAL A 22 -7.07 15.70 -17.12
N GLU A 23 -7.20 16.95 -16.71
CA GLU A 23 -6.74 18.09 -17.49
C GLU A 23 -5.22 18.24 -17.34
N ILE A 24 -4.49 18.18 -18.44
CA ILE A 24 -3.04 18.37 -18.55
C ILE A 24 -2.79 19.46 -19.58
N ASN A 25 -2.17 20.57 -19.18
CA ASN A 25 -1.86 21.70 -20.06
C ASN A 25 -3.09 22.23 -20.84
N GLY A 26 -4.25 22.26 -20.21
CA GLY A 26 -5.51 22.73 -20.82
C GLY A 26 -6.19 21.72 -21.76
N GLN A 27 -5.70 20.49 -21.84
CA GLN A 27 -6.29 19.40 -22.62
C GLN A 27 -6.77 18.27 -21.70
N VAL A 28 -7.91 17.68 -22.03
CA VAL A 28 -8.46 16.55 -21.29
C VAL A 28 -7.83 15.26 -21.82
N GLU A 29 -7.12 14.55 -20.93
CA GLU A 29 -6.48 13.29 -21.21
C GLU A 29 -7.18 12.12 -20.51
N THR A 30 -7.29 11.00 -21.20
CA THR A 30 -7.72 9.74 -20.60
C THR A 30 -6.51 9.00 -20.04
N VAL A 31 -6.49 8.80 -18.72
CA VAL A 31 -5.34 8.25 -18.01
C VAL A 31 -5.68 6.94 -17.31
N HIS A 32 -4.69 6.09 -17.12
CA HIS A 32 -4.87 4.84 -16.38
C HIS A 32 -4.70 5.07 -14.88
N VAL A 33 -5.57 4.42 -14.08
CA VAL A 33 -5.49 4.41 -12.61
C VAL A 33 -4.99 3.04 -12.16
N LYS A 34 -3.78 2.98 -11.62
CA LYS A 34 -3.16 1.74 -11.12
C LYS A 34 -3.70 1.27 -9.75
N ASN A 35 -4.82 1.79 -9.32
CA ASN A 35 -5.46 1.44 -8.05
C ASN A 35 -6.89 1.00 -8.30
N THR A 36 -7.23 -0.24 -7.92
CA THR A 36 -8.59 -0.78 -8.06
C THR A 36 -9.51 -0.40 -6.90
N GLY A 37 -8.97 0.19 -5.83
CA GLY A 37 -9.72 0.74 -4.70
C GLY A 37 -10.64 1.88 -5.12
N ARG A 38 -11.57 2.23 -4.26
CA ARG A 38 -12.56 3.28 -4.55
C ARG A 38 -11.91 4.66 -4.60
N CYS A 39 -11.06 4.99 -3.65
CA CYS A 39 -10.29 6.24 -3.54
C CYS A 39 -11.15 7.49 -3.76
N ARG A 40 -12.41 7.50 -3.33
CA ARG A 40 -13.35 8.60 -3.57
C ARG A 40 -12.97 9.86 -2.80
N GLU A 41 -12.36 9.67 -1.64
CA GLU A 41 -11.85 10.71 -0.75
C GLU A 41 -10.59 11.40 -1.29
N LEU A 42 -9.93 10.77 -2.27
CA LEU A 42 -8.74 11.29 -2.95
C LEU A 42 -9.07 11.92 -4.29
N LEU A 43 -9.89 11.23 -5.08
CA LEU A 43 -10.22 11.60 -6.46
C LEU A 43 -11.47 12.51 -6.48
N VAL A 44 -11.30 13.72 -5.98
CA VAL A 44 -12.33 14.78 -5.99
C VAL A 44 -12.09 15.70 -7.18
N PRO A 45 -13.12 16.08 -7.98
CA PRO A 45 -12.94 16.97 -9.12
C PRO A 45 -12.20 18.26 -8.75
N GLY A 46 -11.23 18.64 -9.58
CA GLY A 46 -10.35 19.80 -9.37
C GLY A 46 -9.09 19.52 -8.52
N THR A 47 -8.96 18.33 -7.94
CA THR A 47 -7.76 17.96 -7.16
C THR A 47 -6.53 17.90 -8.06
N GLN A 48 -5.41 18.45 -7.58
CA GLN A 48 -4.10 18.32 -8.20
C GLN A 48 -3.63 16.87 -8.16
N VAL A 49 -3.19 16.36 -9.29
CA VAL A 49 -2.68 15.00 -9.43
C VAL A 49 -1.36 14.98 -10.17
N PHE A 50 -0.57 13.94 -9.94
CA PHE A 50 0.68 13.71 -10.64
C PHE A 50 0.63 12.38 -11.40
N LEU A 51 1.13 12.42 -12.63
CA LEU A 51 1.01 11.33 -13.58
C LEU A 51 2.40 10.97 -14.13
N GLU A 52 2.66 9.69 -14.28
CA GLU A 52 3.82 9.18 -14.97
C GLU A 52 3.49 8.98 -16.44
N LYS A 53 4.26 9.61 -17.35
CA LYS A 53 4.11 9.36 -18.78
C LYS A 53 4.75 8.02 -19.13
N SER A 54 3.97 7.14 -19.77
CA SER A 54 4.47 5.84 -20.22
C SER A 54 5.51 5.98 -21.32
N SER A 55 6.60 5.23 -21.22
CA SER A 55 7.59 5.10 -22.31
C SER A 55 7.12 4.17 -23.44
N ASN A 56 6.02 3.41 -23.25
CA ASN A 56 5.49 2.50 -24.27
C ASN A 56 4.45 3.21 -25.15
N PRO A 57 4.77 3.55 -26.41
CA PRO A 57 3.86 4.27 -27.30
C PRO A 57 2.66 3.42 -27.77
N ALA A 58 2.71 2.09 -27.60
CA ALA A 58 1.61 1.19 -27.99
C ALA A 58 0.46 1.14 -26.97
N ARG A 59 0.60 1.78 -25.80
CA ARG A 59 -0.47 1.83 -24.79
C ARG A 59 -1.63 2.70 -25.24
N LYS A 60 -2.85 2.27 -24.87
CA LYS A 60 -4.08 3.05 -25.09
C LYS A 60 -4.13 4.34 -24.25
N THR A 61 -3.48 4.36 -23.10
CA THR A 61 -3.36 5.52 -22.22
C THR A 61 -1.90 5.93 -22.10
N ALA A 62 -1.61 7.21 -22.38
CA ALA A 62 -0.25 7.73 -22.34
C ALA A 62 0.26 7.94 -20.90
N TYR A 63 -0.62 8.05 -19.93
CA TYR A 63 -0.30 8.39 -18.55
C TYR A 63 -0.88 7.39 -17.54
N ASP A 64 -0.15 7.19 -16.44
CA ASP A 64 -0.60 6.53 -15.22
C ASP A 64 -0.77 7.56 -14.11
N LEU A 65 -1.94 7.62 -13.47
CA LEU A 65 -2.16 8.45 -12.29
C LEU A 65 -1.50 7.79 -11.08
N ILE A 66 -0.51 8.46 -10.47
CA ILE A 66 0.33 7.89 -9.43
C ILE A 66 0.20 8.59 -8.08
N CYS A 67 -0.07 9.90 -8.06
CA CYS A 67 -0.11 10.65 -6.81
C CYS A 67 -1.21 11.72 -6.84
N VAL A 68 -1.78 11.99 -5.68
CA VAL A 68 -2.85 12.97 -5.46
C VAL A 68 -2.42 13.93 -4.36
N ASN A 69 -2.64 15.22 -4.54
CA ASN A 69 -2.47 16.21 -3.49
C ASN A 69 -3.80 16.39 -2.74
N LYS A 70 -4.00 15.61 -1.69
CA LYS A 70 -5.20 15.70 -0.83
C LYS A 70 -5.12 16.97 0.00
N LYS A 71 -6.18 17.80 -0.06
CA LYS A 71 -6.30 19.00 0.76
C LYS A 71 -6.06 18.68 2.24
N ASP A 72 -5.34 19.54 2.93
CA ASP A 72 -5.01 19.46 4.37
C ASP A 72 -4.15 18.25 4.79
N ARG A 73 -3.78 17.36 3.83
CA ARG A 73 -2.91 16.20 4.09
C ARG A 73 -1.60 16.24 3.29
N GLY A 74 -1.62 16.78 2.08
CA GLY A 74 -0.49 16.75 1.16
C GLY A 74 -0.52 15.54 0.22
N LEU A 75 0.66 15.11 -0.21
CA LEU A 75 0.78 14.08 -1.25
C LEU A 75 0.48 12.68 -0.72
N ILE A 76 -0.38 11.97 -1.44
CA ILE A 76 -0.69 10.56 -1.24
C ILE A 76 -0.37 9.82 -2.54
N ASN A 77 0.53 8.85 -2.48
CA ASN A 77 0.76 7.96 -3.62
C ASN A 77 -0.37 6.94 -3.68
N MET A 78 -0.97 6.77 -4.85
CA MET A 78 -2.08 5.85 -5.02
C MET A 78 -1.79 4.67 -5.97
N ASP A 79 -0.55 4.51 -6.42
CA ASP A 79 -0.14 3.34 -7.20
C ASP A 79 -0.11 2.09 -6.29
N SER A 80 -1.01 1.14 -6.53
CA SER A 80 -1.13 -0.09 -5.73
C SER A 80 0.03 -1.08 -5.91
N GLN A 81 0.93 -0.87 -6.88
CA GLN A 81 2.09 -1.74 -7.12
C GLN A 81 3.35 -1.25 -6.40
N ILE A 82 3.39 0.01 -6.02
CA ILE A 82 4.57 0.63 -5.41
C ILE A 82 4.87 0.12 -4.01
N PRO A 83 3.90 -0.17 -3.13
CA PRO A 83 4.19 -0.69 -1.80
C PRO A 83 5.12 -1.90 -1.80
N ASN A 84 4.91 -2.86 -2.71
CA ASN A 84 5.74 -4.06 -2.79
C ASN A 84 7.19 -3.75 -3.22
N LYS A 85 7.37 -2.81 -4.15
CA LYS A 85 8.71 -2.37 -4.60
C LYS A 85 9.43 -1.60 -3.50
N ALA A 86 8.73 -0.67 -2.84
CA ALA A 86 9.28 0.11 -1.74
C ALA A 86 9.66 -0.80 -0.56
N ALA A 87 8.81 -1.77 -0.20
CA ALA A 87 9.09 -2.76 0.83
C ALA A 87 10.32 -3.62 0.48
N LEU A 88 10.44 -4.08 -0.77
CA LEU A 88 11.60 -4.84 -1.23
C LEU A 88 12.91 -4.05 -1.09
N GLU A 89 12.93 -2.78 -1.53
CA GLU A 89 14.09 -1.88 -1.39
C GLU A 89 14.43 -1.64 0.08
N TRP A 90 13.43 -1.36 0.91
CA TRP A 90 13.56 -1.06 2.33
C TRP A 90 14.10 -2.27 3.13
N VAL A 91 13.59 -3.48 2.88
CA VAL A 91 14.07 -4.70 3.52
C VAL A 91 15.50 -5.03 3.07
N LYS A 92 15.82 -4.89 1.77
CA LYS A 92 17.19 -5.11 1.24
C LYS A 92 18.20 -4.10 1.79
N ALA A 93 17.77 -2.90 2.11
CA ALA A 93 18.60 -1.87 2.74
C ALA A 93 18.92 -2.15 4.22
N GLY A 94 18.30 -3.19 4.82
CA GLY A 94 18.57 -3.61 6.19
C GLY A 94 17.73 -2.91 7.26
N HIS A 95 16.67 -2.23 6.89
CA HIS A 95 15.84 -1.50 7.86
C HIS A 95 14.97 -2.41 8.74
N LEU A 96 14.59 -3.60 8.24
CA LEU A 96 13.76 -4.53 9.02
C LEU A 96 14.59 -5.56 9.81
N PHE A 97 15.70 -6.01 9.23
CA PHE A 97 16.56 -7.05 9.83
C PHE A 97 17.97 -6.51 10.00
N PRO A 98 18.58 -6.68 11.20
CA PRO A 98 19.92 -6.15 11.47
C PRO A 98 21.03 -6.94 10.76
N GLU A 99 20.78 -8.22 10.42
CA GLU A 99 21.70 -9.06 9.69
C GLU A 99 21.49 -8.99 8.18
N LYS A 100 22.51 -9.33 7.42
CA LYS A 100 22.40 -9.47 5.96
C LYS A 100 21.45 -10.61 5.60
N VAL A 101 20.42 -10.30 4.83
CA VAL A 101 19.39 -11.25 4.40
C VAL A 101 19.35 -11.35 2.87
N GLN A 102 18.95 -12.52 2.37
CA GLN A 102 18.51 -12.68 0.99
C GLN A 102 17.01 -12.47 0.92
N VAL A 103 16.56 -11.63 0.00
CA VAL A 103 15.13 -11.31 -0.19
C VAL A 103 14.69 -11.79 -1.57
N THR A 104 13.68 -12.66 -1.61
CA THR A 104 13.07 -13.20 -2.82
C THR A 104 11.64 -12.66 -2.93
N PRO A 105 11.29 -11.88 -3.96
CA PRO A 105 9.92 -11.43 -4.16
C PRO A 105 9.02 -12.57 -4.66
N GLU A 106 7.73 -12.44 -4.38
CA GLU A 106 6.66 -13.29 -4.92
C GLU A 106 6.86 -14.81 -4.67
N LYS A 107 7.19 -15.18 -3.44
CA LYS A 107 7.43 -16.57 -3.06
C LYS A 107 6.14 -17.31 -2.76
N THR A 108 5.91 -18.42 -3.46
CA THR A 108 4.79 -19.33 -3.19
C THR A 108 4.99 -20.06 -1.85
N TYR A 109 3.93 -20.13 -1.07
CA TYR A 109 3.78 -20.91 0.15
C TYR A 109 2.35 -21.47 0.22
N GLY A 110 2.22 -22.78 0.31
CA GLY A 110 0.90 -23.43 0.27
C GLY A 110 0.07 -22.99 -0.96
N ASN A 111 -1.11 -22.48 -0.69
CA ASN A 111 -2.06 -21.97 -1.71
C ASN A 111 -1.98 -20.44 -1.91
N SER A 112 -0.96 -19.79 -1.36
CA SER A 112 -0.74 -18.35 -1.47
C SER A 112 0.62 -18.03 -2.05
N ARG A 113 0.78 -16.80 -2.49
CA ARG A 113 2.03 -16.21 -2.93
C ARG A 113 2.24 -14.94 -2.13
N PHE A 114 3.19 -14.98 -1.21
CA PHE A 114 3.55 -13.82 -0.40
C PHE A 114 4.46 -12.87 -1.16
N ASP A 115 4.37 -11.59 -0.83
CA ASP A 115 5.07 -10.53 -1.54
C ASP A 115 6.59 -10.64 -1.39
N LEU A 116 7.10 -10.99 -0.19
CA LEU A 116 8.52 -11.19 0.04
C LEU A 116 8.78 -12.45 0.89
N TYR A 117 9.83 -13.17 0.55
CA TYR A 117 10.45 -14.20 1.39
C TYR A 117 11.86 -13.76 1.76
N VAL A 118 12.20 -13.85 3.04
CA VAL A 118 13.50 -13.46 3.59
C VAL A 118 14.17 -14.68 4.17
N CYS A 119 15.45 -14.85 3.84
CA CYS A 119 16.26 -15.96 4.32
C CYS A 119 17.67 -15.50 4.74
N SER A 120 18.13 -15.99 5.89
CA SER A 120 19.52 -15.92 6.35
C SER A 120 19.88 -17.24 7.06
N GLU A 121 21.10 -17.36 7.58
CA GLU A 121 21.51 -18.51 8.42
C GLU A 121 20.63 -18.66 9.68
N LYS A 122 20.09 -17.55 10.19
CA LYS A 122 19.33 -17.48 11.45
C LYS A 122 17.83 -17.35 11.29
N ARG A 123 17.35 -17.06 10.07
CA ARG A 123 15.98 -16.59 9.87
C ARG A 123 15.39 -17.11 8.56
N LYS A 124 14.10 -17.47 8.62
CA LYS A 124 13.24 -17.68 7.46
C LYS A 124 11.93 -16.97 7.73
N ALA A 125 11.58 -15.98 6.92
CA ALA A 125 10.41 -15.15 7.16
C ALA A 125 9.60 -14.93 5.88
N PHE A 126 8.27 -14.86 6.02
CA PHE A 126 7.35 -14.40 4.99
C PHE A 126 6.82 -13.02 5.34
N ILE A 127 6.73 -12.14 4.36
CA ILE A 127 6.19 -10.79 4.50
C ILE A 127 5.08 -10.60 3.46
N GLU A 128 3.89 -10.27 3.95
CA GLU A 128 2.79 -9.78 3.15
C GLU A 128 2.75 -8.26 3.26
N VAL A 129 2.68 -7.58 2.11
CA VAL A 129 2.66 -6.12 2.03
C VAL A 129 1.26 -5.64 1.69
N LYS A 130 0.79 -4.60 2.38
CA LYS A 130 -0.47 -3.92 2.07
C LYS A 130 -0.22 -2.42 1.93
N GLY A 131 -0.53 -1.88 0.76
CA GLY A 131 -0.59 -0.43 0.57
C GLY A 131 -1.84 0.14 1.23
N VAL A 132 -1.66 1.25 1.96
CA VAL A 132 -2.73 1.94 2.68
C VAL A 132 -2.82 3.37 2.21
N THR A 133 -3.95 3.73 1.60
CA THR A 133 -4.23 5.08 1.08
C THR A 133 -5.45 5.73 1.73
N LEU A 134 -6.30 4.93 2.40
CA LEU A 134 -7.47 5.45 3.10
C LEU A 134 -7.04 6.12 4.41
N GLU A 135 -7.36 7.40 4.53
CA GLU A 135 -7.11 8.19 5.72
C GLU A 135 -8.28 9.13 6.00
N SER A 136 -8.69 9.22 7.25
CA SER A 136 -9.55 10.26 7.80
C SER A 136 -9.14 10.58 9.23
N ASP A 137 -9.17 11.85 9.60
CA ASP A 137 -8.84 12.35 10.96
C ASP A 137 -7.45 11.91 11.44
N ASN A 138 -6.45 11.95 10.55
CA ASN A 138 -5.08 11.50 10.77
C ASN A 138 -4.93 10.00 11.06
N ILE A 139 -5.95 9.20 10.81
CA ILE A 139 -5.93 7.76 11.05
C ILE A 139 -5.92 7.04 9.70
N ALA A 140 -4.87 6.25 9.48
CA ALA A 140 -4.79 5.36 8.33
C ALA A 140 -5.61 4.11 8.57
N ARG A 141 -6.42 3.67 7.60
CA ARG A 141 -7.27 2.49 7.70
C ARG A 141 -7.13 1.55 6.52
N PHE A 142 -7.30 0.26 6.79
CA PHE A 142 -7.35 -0.78 5.78
C PHE A 142 -8.33 -1.88 6.20
N PRO A 143 -9.09 -2.47 5.26
CA PRO A 143 -9.15 -2.19 3.83
C PRO A 143 -10.10 -1.02 3.48
N ASP A 144 -9.98 -0.50 2.24
CA ASP A 144 -10.92 0.49 1.68
C ASP A 144 -12.18 -0.15 1.07
N ALA A 145 -12.14 -1.46 0.84
CA ALA A 145 -13.26 -2.30 0.41
C ALA A 145 -13.09 -3.72 0.99
N PRO A 146 -14.17 -4.52 1.13
CA PRO A 146 -14.08 -5.89 1.62
C PRO A 146 -13.04 -6.71 0.87
N THR A 147 -12.20 -7.47 1.60
CA THR A 147 -11.05 -8.19 1.07
C THR A 147 -10.93 -9.62 1.61
N GLU A 148 -11.61 -10.57 1.00
CA GLU A 148 -11.49 -12.00 1.33
C GLU A 148 -10.04 -12.50 1.15
N ARG A 149 -9.35 -11.98 0.12
CA ARG A 149 -7.94 -12.30 -0.10
C ARG A 149 -7.06 -11.79 1.05
N GLY A 150 -7.38 -10.65 1.65
CA GLY A 150 -6.66 -10.12 2.82
C GLY A 150 -6.79 -11.04 4.03
N VAL A 151 -8.02 -11.50 4.31
CA VAL A 151 -8.30 -12.49 5.37
C VAL A 151 -7.56 -13.80 5.13
N LYS A 152 -7.62 -14.33 3.91
CA LYS A 152 -6.89 -15.54 3.52
C LYS A 152 -5.38 -15.40 3.79
N HIS A 153 -4.76 -14.30 3.36
CA HIS A 153 -3.32 -14.08 3.57
C HIS A 153 -2.95 -14.00 5.05
N LEU A 154 -3.79 -13.38 5.90
CA LEU A 154 -3.57 -13.37 7.35
C LEU A 154 -3.62 -14.78 7.96
N LYS A 155 -4.61 -15.59 7.58
CA LYS A 155 -4.71 -17.00 8.02
C LYS A 155 -3.49 -17.82 7.60
N GLU A 156 -2.96 -17.57 6.39
CA GLU A 156 -1.73 -18.22 5.91
C GLU A 156 -0.47 -17.73 6.64
N LEU A 157 -0.39 -16.45 7.03
CA LEU A 157 0.70 -15.97 7.89
C LEU A 157 0.67 -16.63 9.28
N ILE A 158 -0.52 -16.85 9.87
CA ILE A 158 -0.68 -17.61 11.11
C ILE A 158 -0.14 -19.03 10.93
N HIS A 159 -0.47 -19.68 9.81
CA HIS A 159 0.02 -21.01 9.50
C HIS A 159 1.55 -21.07 9.34
N CYS A 160 2.16 -20.07 8.71
CA CYS A 160 3.62 -19.93 8.63
C CYS A 160 4.27 -19.94 10.02
N MET A 161 3.70 -19.22 10.99
CA MET A 161 4.21 -19.22 12.38
C MET A 161 4.17 -20.61 13.00
N GLN A 162 3.11 -21.39 12.76
CA GLN A 162 2.97 -22.76 13.28
C GLN A 162 4.02 -23.73 12.69
N GLU A 163 4.47 -23.47 11.45
CA GLU A 163 5.52 -24.24 10.78
C GLU A 163 6.95 -23.76 11.09
N GLY A 164 7.10 -22.77 12.00
CA GLY A 164 8.39 -22.30 12.47
C GLY A 164 9.03 -21.21 11.60
N TYR A 165 8.28 -20.60 10.68
CA TYR A 165 8.70 -19.38 10.01
C TYR A 165 8.37 -18.15 10.86
N GLU A 166 9.08 -17.07 10.67
CA GLU A 166 8.60 -15.75 11.08
C GLU A 166 7.62 -15.23 10.04
N ALA A 167 6.61 -14.50 10.49
CA ALA A 167 5.58 -13.95 9.60
C ALA A 167 5.33 -12.47 9.90
N TYR A 168 5.25 -11.67 8.85
CA TYR A 168 5.09 -10.22 8.92
C TYR A 168 3.94 -9.76 8.03
N LEU A 169 3.07 -8.91 8.56
CA LEU A 169 2.21 -8.04 7.76
C LEU A 169 2.83 -6.64 7.80
N LEU A 170 3.22 -6.12 6.65
CA LEU A 170 3.78 -4.78 6.49
C LEU A 170 2.75 -3.85 5.82
N LEU A 171 2.20 -2.95 6.61
CA LEU A 171 1.27 -1.91 6.17
C LEU A 171 2.09 -0.70 5.73
N VAL A 172 2.17 -0.48 4.43
CA VAL A 172 2.87 0.66 3.82
C VAL A 172 1.85 1.78 3.62
N ILE A 173 1.88 2.75 4.52
CA ILE A 173 0.97 3.91 4.49
C ILE A 173 1.53 4.91 3.49
N GLN A 174 0.85 5.04 2.34
CA GLN A 174 1.34 5.75 1.16
C GLN A 174 1.20 7.28 1.30
N MET A 175 1.39 7.78 2.50
CA MET A 175 1.39 9.21 2.89
C MET A 175 2.20 9.42 4.15
N LYS A 176 2.51 10.68 4.48
CA LYS A 176 3.25 11.07 5.68
C LYS A 176 2.34 11.57 6.79
N GLY A 177 2.76 11.38 8.06
CA GLY A 177 2.24 12.12 9.21
C GLY A 177 0.86 11.68 9.69
N VAL A 178 0.51 10.40 9.59
CA VAL A 178 -0.66 9.85 10.29
C VAL A 178 -0.32 9.53 11.74
N ASP A 179 -1.32 9.62 12.62
CA ASP A 179 -1.14 9.39 14.05
C ASP A 179 -1.05 7.89 14.38
N ARG A 180 -1.84 7.08 13.67
CA ARG A 180 -1.91 5.62 13.85
C ARG A 180 -2.57 4.90 12.68
N PHE A 181 -2.43 3.60 12.66
CA PHE A 181 -3.18 2.67 11.81
C PHE A 181 -4.25 1.96 12.62
N GLU A 182 -5.43 1.78 12.02
CA GLU A 182 -6.54 0.98 12.55
C GLU A 182 -7.10 0.06 11.44
N PRO A 183 -7.56 -1.17 11.79
CA PRO A 183 -8.41 -1.93 10.88
C PRO A 183 -9.69 -1.14 10.57
N ASN A 184 -10.14 -1.20 9.33
CA ASN A 184 -11.42 -0.60 8.95
C ASN A 184 -12.57 -1.56 9.32
N TRP A 185 -12.98 -1.50 10.59
CA TRP A 185 -14.00 -2.35 11.18
C TRP A 185 -15.37 -2.25 10.49
N GLU A 186 -15.71 -1.06 10.02
CA GLU A 186 -16.97 -0.81 9.31
C GLU A 186 -16.99 -1.44 7.92
N THR A 187 -15.85 -1.42 7.24
CA THR A 187 -15.73 -1.95 5.88
C THR A 187 -15.62 -3.46 5.86
N HIS A 188 -14.81 -4.05 6.77
CA HIS A 188 -14.59 -5.50 6.80
C HIS A 188 -14.19 -5.98 8.20
N ARG A 189 -15.18 -6.27 9.01
CA ARG A 189 -15.00 -6.70 10.39
C ARG A 189 -14.15 -7.96 10.51
N GLU A 190 -14.38 -8.98 9.66
CA GLU A 190 -13.59 -10.22 9.66
C GLU A 190 -12.10 -9.97 9.45
N PHE A 191 -11.72 -8.99 8.62
CA PHE A 191 -10.31 -8.62 8.47
C PHE A 191 -9.71 -8.13 9.79
N GLY A 192 -10.41 -7.26 10.50
CA GLY A 192 -9.97 -6.75 11.81
C GLY A 192 -9.85 -7.86 12.87
N GLU A 193 -10.83 -8.74 12.95
CA GLU A 193 -10.83 -9.90 13.86
C GLU A 193 -9.66 -10.85 13.53
N THR A 194 -9.46 -11.18 12.25
CA THR A 194 -8.34 -12.03 11.80
C THR A 194 -6.98 -11.35 12.04
N LEU A 195 -6.91 -10.03 11.93
CA LEU A 195 -5.68 -9.29 12.24
C LEU A 195 -5.34 -9.36 13.74
N GLN A 196 -6.35 -9.32 14.64
CA GLN A 196 -6.17 -9.56 16.07
C GLN A 196 -5.69 -10.99 16.35
N GLU A 197 -6.28 -11.99 15.67
CA GLU A 197 -5.87 -13.40 15.78
C GLU A 197 -4.41 -13.57 15.32
N ALA A 198 -4.03 -12.97 14.19
CA ALA A 198 -2.67 -13.01 13.68
C ALA A 198 -1.67 -12.43 14.68
N LYS A 199 -2.01 -11.28 15.30
CA LYS A 199 -1.18 -10.69 16.35
C LYS A 199 -1.01 -11.62 17.56
N LYS A 200 -2.11 -12.27 18.02
CA LYS A 200 -2.06 -13.25 19.12
C LYS A 200 -1.23 -14.49 18.76
N ALA A 201 -1.26 -14.92 17.51
CA ALA A 201 -0.45 -16.03 17.00
C ALA A 201 1.04 -15.71 16.83
N GLY A 202 1.44 -14.46 17.05
CA GLY A 202 2.84 -14.01 16.96
C GLY A 202 3.22 -13.37 15.62
N VAL A 203 2.29 -13.20 14.68
CA VAL A 203 2.57 -12.46 13.44
C VAL A 203 2.94 -11.02 13.77
N HIS A 204 4.05 -10.56 13.22
CA HIS A 204 4.51 -9.19 13.37
C HIS A 204 3.69 -8.26 12.48
N ILE A 205 2.86 -7.40 13.09
CA ILE A 205 2.06 -6.42 12.37
C ILE A 205 2.76 -5.07 12.49
N LEU A 206 3.25 -4.60 11.36
CA LEU A 206 4.05 -3.38 11.25
C LEU A 206 3.34 -2.39 10.34
N ALA A 207 3.35 -1.12 10.72
CA ALA A 207 2.89 -0.04 9.88
C ALA A 207 3.99 1.03 9.81
N TYR A 208 4.24 1.52 8.61
CA TYR A 208 5.20 2.58 8.35
C TYR A 208 4.59 3.60 7.40
N ASP A 209 4.81 4.87 7.69
CA ASP A 209 4.45 5.95 6.78
C ASP A 209 5.49 6.11 5.66
N CYS A 210 5.17 6.93 4.67
CA CYS A 210 6.05 7.17 3.55
C CYS A 210 6.29 8.66 3.33
N LEU A 211 7.52 9.03 3.03
CA LEU A 211 7.80 10.26 2.32
C LEU A 211 7.29 10.09 0.89
N VAL A 212 6.37 10.97 0.48
CA VAL A 212 5.80 10.99 -0.86
C VAL A 212 6.15 12.32 -1.52
N GLU A 213 6.79 12.23 -2.67
CA GLU A 213 7.01 13.35 -3.57
C GLU A 213 6.38 13.03 -4.93
N PRO A 214 6.22 14.00 -5.83
CA PRO A 214 5.60 13.75 -7.13
C PRO A 214 6.22 12.61 -7.92
N ASP A 215 7.53 12.39 -7.76
CA ASP A 215 8.33 11.42 -8.52
C ASP A 215 8.86 10.26 -7.67
N ARG A 216 8.56 10.19 -6.36
CA ARG A 216 9.09 9.10 -5.52
C ARG A 216 8.23 8.79 -4.29
N MET A 217 8.41 7.58 -3.78
CA MET A 217 7.88 7.14 -2.48
C MET A 217 8.94 6.31 -1.75
N GLU A 218 9.15 6.62 -0.47
CA GLU A 218 10.13 5.95 0.41
C GLU A 218 9.50 5.68 1.77
N ILE A 219 9.63 4.43 2.28
CA ILE A 219 9.19 4.05 3.63
C ILE A 219 10.08 4.77 4.65
N GLN A 220 9.46 5.40 5.67
CA GLN A 220 10.15 6.23 6.65
C GLN A 220 9.92 5.77 8.09
N ASP A 221 8.94 6.35 8.77
CA ASP A 221 8.79 6.23 10.21
C ASP A 221 7.75 5.18 10.60
N PRO A 222 7.96 4.45 11.71
CA PRO A 222 6.97 3.53 12.22
C PRO A 222 5.72 4.27 12.71
N VAL A 223 4.57 3.70 12.41
CA VAL A 223 3.25 4.21 12.81
C VAL A 223 2.64 3.25 13.83
N PRO A 224 2.10 3.76 14.97
CA PRO A 224 1.41 2.93 15.94
C PRO A 224 0.27 2.14 15.31
N VAL A 225 0.18 0.83 15.64
CA VAL A 225 -0.90 -0.06 15.20
C VAL A 225 -1.88 -0.27 16.35
N CYS A 226 -3.11 0.21 16.18
CA CYS A 226 -4.18 0.06 17.15
C CYS A 226 -5.20 -0.96 16.63
N LEU A 227 -5.31 -2.11 17.30
CA LEU A 227 -6.19 -3.22 16.93
C LEU A 227 -7.44 -3.31 17.80
N ALA A 228 -7.70 -2.34 18.69
CA ALA A 228 -8.89 -2.32 19.50
C ALA A 228 -10.15 -2.18 18.64
N SER A 229 -11.19 -2.96 18.97
CA SER A 229 -12.51 -2.89 18.29
C SER A 229 -13.45 -1.87 18.95
N ASP A 230 -13.05 -1.28 20.08
CA ASP A 230 -13.89 -0.48 20.95
C ASP A 230 -13.65 1.02 20.76
N TRP A 231 -14.03 1.51 19.60
CA TRP A 231 -14.31 2.92 19.44
C TRP A 231 -15.83 3.12 19.55
N LYS A 232 -16.26 3.37 20.78
CA LYS A 232 -17.56 3.98 21.05
C LYS A 232 -17.45 5.49 20.86
#